data_ddb68071699d2a83f6fe849db8d034c4
#
_entry.id   ddb68071699d2a83f6fe849db8d034c4
#
_cell.length_a   1.000
_cell.length_b   1.000
_cell.length_c   1.000
_cell.angle_alpha   90.00
_cell.angle_beta   90.00
_cell.angle_gamma   90.00
#
_symmetry.space_group_name_H-M   'P 1'
#
loop_
_entity.id
_entity.type
_entity.pdbx_description
1 polymer ?
#
loop_
_entity_poly.entity_id
_entity_poly.type
_entity_poly.pdbx_seq_one_letter_code
_entity_poly.pdbx_strand_id
1 'polypeptide(L)'
;MSTTLPKPRGRHFFANPGPTNIPDSVLRAMDRPSIDFNDPEFVEVYNTAVTGVKHVLQTKQHLFFYNASGHGAWEASLTNLLSPGDRILVLESGYFSDEWANMARGHGLDVHLIEADWRRGVDVAALRAALTADRAHDVKAVCAVHNETATGMMLPIDEIRAAIDATGHPALFLVDTISSLGSLDFRMDEWKIDCVVGGGQKGLMLPTGMSFTGVSEKGLAAHNTAKLKRFYFDWSLMMQRPHKSFIGTLPTSMFYGLQESVRLIQEEGLSNVIDRHTRLAEATRR
;
A
#
# COMPACT_ATOMS: atom_id res chain seq x y z
N MET A 1 3.36 -31.57 -34.10
CA MET A 1 4.67 -31.35 -33.47
C MET A 1 4.46 -31.17 -31.98
N SER A 2 4.88 -32.11 -31.15
CA SER A 2 4.77 -32.00 -29.69
C SER A 2 5.87 -31.03 -29.22
N THR A 3 5.50 -29.81 -28.86
CA THR A 3 6.42 -28.87 -28.24
C THR A 3 6.54 -29.24 -26.76
N THR A 4 7.37 -30.24 -26.47
CA THR A 4 7.79 -30.46 -25.08
C THR A 4 8.62 -29.25 -24.64
N LEU A 5 8.05 -28.43 -23.79
CA LEU A 5 8.81 -27.37 -23.13
C LEU A 5 10.03 -27.99 -22.45
N PRO A 6 11.23 -27.42 -22.58
CA PRO A 6 12.41 -27.94 -21.92
C PRO A 6 12.17 -27.96 -20.41
N LYS A 7 12.47 -29.07 -19.75
CA LYS A 7 12.37 -29.17 -18.29
C LYS A 7 13.26 -28.08 -17.68
N PRO A 8 12.73 -27.26 -16.76
CA PRO A 8 13.50 -26.21 -16.10
C PRO A 8 14.70 -26.87 -15.37
N ARG A 9 15.89 -26.37 -15.62
CA ARG A 9 17.12 -26.82 -14.95
C ARG A 9 17.37 -25.90 -13.77
N GLY A 10 16.96 -26.30 -12.57
CA GLY A 10 17.13 -25.54 -11.34
C GLY A 10 16.05 -24.47 -11.12
N ARG A 11 16.27 -23.61 -10.13
CA ARG A 11 15.37 -22.49 -9.77
C ARG A 11 15.65 -21.30 -10.69
N HIS A 12 14.61 -20.71 -11.27
CA HIS A 12 14.76 -19.44 -11.98
C HIS A 12 15.17 -18.34 -10.99
N PHE A 13 16.27 -17.66 -11.27
CA PHE A 13 16.62 -16.44 -10.56
C PHE A 13 15.84 -15.28 -11.17
N PHE A 14 14.90 -14.76 -10.40
CA PHE A 14 14.01 -13.70 -10.85
C PHE A 14 14.49 -12.36 -10.29
N ALA A 15 15.12 -11.56 -11.14
CA ALA A 15 15.65 -10.22 -10.80
C ALA A 15 14.73 -9.15 -11.41
N ASN A 16 13.63 -8.87 -10.74
CA ASN A 16 12.63 -7.87 -11.16
C ASN A 16 12.21 -7.03 -9.95
N PRO A 17 11.81 -5.75 -10.13
CA PRO A 17 11.31 -4.93 -9.03
C PRO A 17 10.09 -5.52 -8.30
N GLY A 18 9.45 -6.50 -8.89
CA GLY A 18 8.32 -7.25 -8.33
C GLY A 18 7.38 -7.76 -9.42
N PRO A 19 6.62 -8.83 -9.11
CA PRO A 19 6.65 -9.56 -7.83
C PRO A 19 8.05 -10.06 -7.51
N THR A 20 8.36 -10.26 -6.22
CA THR A 20 9.68 -10.68 -5.77
C THR A 20 9.80 -12.21 -5.66
N ASN A 21 11.01 -12.72 -5.48
CA ASN A 21 11.20 -14.13 -5.12
C ASN A 21 10.54 -14.41 -3.76
N ILE A 22 9.82 -15.52 -3.69
CA ILE A 22 9.12 -15.93 -2.48
C ILE A 22 10.01 -16.90 -1.70
N PRO A 23 10.25 -16.68 -0.40
CA PRO A 23 11.01 -17.64 0.42
C PRO A 23 10.33 -19.01 0.47
N ASP A 24 11.14 -20.07 0.53
CA ASP A 24 10.63 -21.45 0.55
C ASP A 24 9.76 -21.74 1.79
N SER A 25 10.03 -21.08 2.92
CA SER A 25 9.19 -21.21 4.12
C SER A 25 7.81 -20.62 3.91
N VAL A 26 7.71 -19.49 3.21
CA VAL A 26 6.42 -18.86 2.85
C VAL A 26 5.64 -19.75 1.89
N LEU A 27 6.29 -20.30 0.85
CA LEU A 27 5.66 -21.26 -0.06
C LEU A 27 5.14 -22.50 0.68
N ARG A 28 5.95 -23.08 1.57
CA ARG A 28 5.53 -24.23 2.40
C ARG A 28 4.39 -23.89 3.34
N ALA A 29 4.37 -22.69 3.91
CA ALA A 29 3.26 -22.25 4.76
C ALA A 29 1.94 -22.17 3.97
N MET A 30 2.01 -21.81 2.68
CA MET A 30 0.85 -21.74 1.78
C MET A 30 0.37 -23.11 1.27
N ASP A 31 1.24 -24.12 1.28
CA ASP A 31 0.94 -25.48 0.80
C ASP A 31 0.18 -26.29 1.88
N ARG A 32 -1.04 -25.84 2.17
CA ARG A 32 -1.94 -26.39 3.18
C ARG A 32 -3.38 -26.46 2.65
N PRO A 33 -4.17 -27.46 3.06
CA PRO A 33 -5.59 -27.46 2.80
C PRO A 33 -6.28 -26.21 3.38
N SER A 34 -7.27 -25.70 2.68
CA SER A 34 -8.13 -24.64 3.22
C SER A 34 -8.96 -25.19 4.37
N ILE A 35 -9.15 -24.37 5.38
CA ILE A 35 -10.07 -24.63 6.50
C ILE A 35 -11.15 -23.56 6.54
N ASP A 36 -12.20 -23.76 7.32
CA ASP A 36 -13.23 -22.74 7.50
C ASP A 36 -12.62 -21.47 8.08
N PHE A 37 -12.95 -20.32 7.50
CA PHE A 37 -12.45 -19.02 7.96
C PHE A 37 -12.99 -18.60 9.34
N ASN A 38 -14.00 -19.32 9.88
CA ASN A 38 -14.46 -19.16 11.26
C ASN A 38 -13.81 -20.18 12.22
N ASP A 39 -12.99 -21.11 11.71
CA ASP A 39 -12.26 -22.04 12.55
C ASP A 39 -11.31 -21.25 13.47
N PRO A 40 -11.26 -21.56 14.77
CA PRO A 40 -10.36 -20.88 15.72
C PRO A 40 -8.90 -20.87 15.28
N GLU A 41 -8.42 -21.93 14.62
CA GLU A 41 -7.06 -21.99 14.07
C GLU A 41 -6.86 -20.91 13.00
N PHE A 42 -7.81 -20.75 12.08
CA PHE A 42 -7.69 -19.72 11.06
C PHE A 42 -7.81 -18.31 11.62
N VAL A 43 -8.68 -18.12 12.60
CA VAL A 43 -8.83 -16.83 13.30
C VAL A 43 -7.52 -16.39 13.92
N GLU A 44 -6.76 -17.31 14.52
CA GLU A 44 -5.44 -17.03 15.08
C GLU A 44 -4.43 -16.65 13.98
N VAL A 45 -4.39 -17.40 12.87
CA VAL A 45 -3.56 -17.10 11.69
C VAL A 45 -3.86 -15.69 11.17
N TYR A 46 -5.13 -15.37 10.97
CA TYR A 46 -5.58 -14.06 10.51
C TYR A 46 -5.14 -12.94 11.46
N ASN A 47 -5.41 -13.08 12.75
CA ASN A 47 -5.07 -12.06 13.74
C ASN A 47 -3.56 -11.85 13.86
N THR A 48 -2.77 -12.91 13.80
CA THR A 48 -1.31 -12.85 13.80
C THR A 48 -0.80 -12.12 12.56
N ALA A 49 -1.33 -12.45 11.38
CA ALA A 49 -0.96 -11.79 10.12
C ALA A 49 -1.31 -10.30 10.12
N VAL A 50 -2.53 -9.95 10.56
CA VAL A 50 -2.97 -8.55 10.69
C VAL A 50 -2.07 -7.77 11.66
N THR A 51 -1.78 -8.34 12.82
CA THR A 51 -0.92 -7.72 13.83
C THR A 51 0.50 -7.53 13.28
N GLY A 52 1.01 -8.50 12.53
CA GLY A 52 2.31 -8.40 11.88
C GLY A 52 2.37 -7.30 10.83
N VAL A 53 1.35 -7.16 9.98
CA VAL A 53 1.28 -6.04 9.00
C VAL A 53 1.18 -4.70 9.71
N LYS A 54 0.41 -4.59 10.79
CA LYS A 54 0.37 -3.37 11.63
C LYS A 54 1.74 -3.02 12.20
N HIS A 55 2.50 -4.02 12.63
CA HIS A 55 3.87 -3.83 13.10
C HIS A 55 4.78 -3.27 12.00
N VAL A 56 4.70 -3.81 10.79
CA VAL A 56 5.51 -3.34 9.65
C VAL A 56 5.11 -1.93 9.21
N LEU A 57 3.82 -1.58 9.29
CA LEU A 57 3.30 -0.23 9.04
C LEU A 57 3.55 0.75 10.19
N GLN A 58 3.97 0.25 11.35
CA GLN A 58 4.08 1.02 12.60
C GLN A 58 2.77 1.75 12.93
N THR A 59 1.65 0.99 12.99
CA THR A 59 0.31 1.55 13.17
C THR A 59 -0.56 0.75 14.14
N LYS A 60 -1.49 1.45 14.79
CA LYS A 60 -2.62 0.88 15.55
C LYS A 60 -3.95 1.02 14.80
N GLN A 61 -3.96 1.67 13.64
CA GLN A 61 -5.12 2.00 12.85
C GLN A 61 -5.81 0.78 12.20
N HIS A 62 -6.88 1.02 11.45
CA HIS A 62 -7.65 -0.02 10.78
C HIS A 62 -6.92 -0.56 9.54
N LEU A 63 -7.05 -1.87 9.30
CA LEU A 63 -6.57 -2.52 8.07
C LEU A 63 -7.74 -3.18 7.36
N PHE A 64 -7.78 -3.01 6.03
CA PHE A 64 -8.72 -3.68 5.15
C PHE A 64 -7.93 -4.42 4.06
N PHE A 65 -8.12 -5.73 3.97
CA PHE A 65 -7.45 -6.58 2.99
C PHE A 65 -8.32 -6.87 1.78
N TYR A 66 -7.70 -7.07 0.62
CA TYR A 66 -8.38 -7.30 -0.65
C TYR A 66 -7.75 -8.45 -1.42
N ASN A 67 -8.59 -9.26 -2.09
CA ASN A 67 -8.15 -10.18 -3.12
C ASN A 67 -7.86 -9.39 -4.41
N ALA A 68 -6.75 -8.67 -4.42
CA ALA A 68 -6.38 -7.78 -5.51
C ALA A 68 -4.87 -7.52 -5.53
N SER A 69 -4.38 -6.98 -6.65
CA SER A 69 -3.07 -6.35 -6.72
C SER A 69 -3.12 -4.95 -6.07
N GLY A 70 -1.97 -4.25 -6.01
CA GLY A 70 -1.90 -2.90 -5.49
C GLY A 70 -2.87 -1.91 -6.15
N HIS A 71 -3.16 -2.07 -7.45
CA HIS A 71 -4.15 -1.25 -8.15
C HIS A 71 -5.55 -1.35 -7.53
N GLY A 72 -5.95 -2.55 -7.06
CA GLY A 72 -7.21 -2.69 -6.34
C GLY A 72 -7.24 -1.93 -5.01
N ALA A 73 -6.11 -1.85 -4.31
CA ALA A 73 -6.00 -1.05 -3.10
C ALA A 73 -5.96 0.48 -3.39
N TRP A 74 -5.41 0.91 -4.54
CA TRP A 74 -5.56 2.29 -5.01
C TRP A 74 -7.03 2.63 -5.25
N GLU A 75 -7.75 1.78 -6.01
CA GLU A 75 -9.18 1.98 -6.26
C GLU A 75 -9.98 1.98 -4.96
N ALA A 76 -9.68 1.06 -4.04
CA ALA A 76 -10.30 1.02 -2.72
C ALA A 76 -10.07 2.33 -1.95
N SER A 77 -8.85 2.88 -1.95
CA SER A 77 -8.54 4.13 -1.25
C SER A 77 -9.34 5.31 -1.82
N LEU A 78 -9.34 5.47 -3.16
CA LEU A 78 -10.05 6.56 -3.82
C LEU A 78 -11.56 6.47 -3.60
N THR A 79 -12.15 5.28 -3.85
CA THR A 79 -13.60 5.11 -3.79
C THR A 79 -14.17 5.17 -2.39
N ASN A 80 -13.39 4.85 -1.36
CA ASN A 80 -13.83 4.97 0.03
C ASN A 80 -13.64 6.35 0.64
N LEU A 81 -12.80 7.20 0.06
CA LEU A 81 -12.44 8.47 0.67
C LEU A 81 -12.99 9.70 -0.05
N LEU A 82 -13.40 9.55 -1.33
CA LEU A 82 -13.67 10.68 -2.21
C LEU A 82 -15.05 10.59 -2.86
N SER A 83 -15.49 11.72 -3.38
CA SER A 83 -16.74 11.91 -4.10
C SER A 83 -16.48 12.34 -5.55
N PRO A 84 -17.41 12.10 -6.49
CA PRO A 84 -17.25 12.58 -7.87
C PRO A 84 -16.97 14.08 -7.93
N GLY A 85 -15.95 14.48 -8.68
CA GLY A 85 -15.52 15.87 -8.83
C GLY A 85 -14.62 16.40 -7.70
N ASP A 86 -14.34 15.61 -6.66
CA ASP A 86 -13.38 16.01 -5.63
C ASP A 86 -12.00 16.27 -6.23
N ARG A 87 -11.38 17.38 -5.83
CA ARG A 87 -10.02 17.73 -6.26
C ARG A 87 -9.00 17.01 -5.42
N ILE A 88 -7.99 16.44 -6.10
CA ILE A 88 -6.82 15.86 -5.45
C ILE A 88 -5.52 16.40 -6.05
N LEU A 89 -4.47 16.47 -5.23
CA LEU A 89 -3.11 16.70 -5.67
C LEU A 89 -2.37 15.37 -5.70
N VAL A 90 -1.67 15.08 -6.80
CA VAL A 90 -0.79 13.92 -6.90
C VAL A 90 0.64 14.42 -7.08
N LEU A 91 1.55 13.98 -6.20
CA LEU A 91 2.97 14.28 -6.31
C LEU A 91 3.56 13.39 -7.40
N GLU A 92 3.89 13.99 -8.53
CA GLU A 92 4.48 13.28 -9.67
C GLU A 92 5.89 12.81 -9.31
N SER A 93 6.16 11.52 -9.44
CA SER A 93 7.47 10.90 -9.15
C SER A 93 7.88 9.87 -10.18
N GLY A 94 6.97 9.45 -11.05
CA GLY A 94 7.18 8.50 -12.13
C GLY A 94 5.91 7.77 -12.55
N TYR A 95 6.09 6.61 -13.16
CA TYR A 95 5.02 5.83 -13.78
C TYR A 95 3.85 5.51 -12.83
N PHE A 96 4.14 5.08 -11.59
CA PHE A 96 3.08 4.65 -10.68
C PHE A 96 2.28 5.82 -10.10
N SER A 97 2.91 6.98 -9.90
CA SER A 97 2.18 8.20 -9.55
C SER A 97 1.24 8.64 -10.68
N ASP A 98 1.67 8.54 -11.94
CA ASP A 98 0.84 8.85 -13.12
C ASP A 98 -0.31 7.86 -13.27
N GLU A 99 -0.05 6.55 -13.09
CA GLU A 99 -1.11 5.54 -13.15
C GLU A 99 -2.17 5.72 -12.06
N TRP A 100 -1.76 6.09 -10.85
CA TRP A 100 -2.73 6.40 -9.79
C TRP A 100 -3.55 7.66 -10.12
N ALA A 101 -2.90 8.68 -10.68
CA ALA A 101 -3.58 9.87 -11.20
C ALA A 101 -4.57 9.53 -12.33
N ASN A 102 -4.19 8.66 -13.26
CA ASN A 102 -5.06 8.20 -14.35
C ASN A 102 -6.27 7.42 -13.82
N MET A 103 -6.06 6.53 -12.85
CA MET A 103 -7.16 5.84 -12.18
C MET A 103 -8.10 6.84 -11.50
N ALA A 104 -7.57 7.84 -10.81
CA ALA A 104 -8.38 8.87 -10.16
C ALA A 104 -9.22 9.67 -11.18
N ARG A 105 -8.65 10.03 -12.33
CA ARG A 105 -9.40 10.66 -13.45
C ARG A 105 -10.47 9.73 -13.98
N GLY A 106 -10.18 8.43 -14.10
CA GLY A 106 -11.16 7.40 -14.51
C GLY A 106 -12.36 7.31 -13.58
N HIS A 107 -12.19 7.62 -12.30
CA HIS A 107 -13.26 7.71 -11.30
C HIS A 107 -13.96 9.08 -11.27
N GLY A 108 -13.60 10.01 -12.16
CA GLY A 108 -14.23 11.34 -12.26
C GLY A 108 -13.75 12.32 -11.19
N LEU A 109 -12.53 12.17 -10.68
CA LEU A 109 -11.89 13.13 -9.79
C LEU A 109 -11.21 14.26 -10.58
N ASP A 110 -11.14 15.45 -9.98
CA ASP A 110 -10.38 16.61 -10.49
C ASP A 110 -8.92 16.47 -10.04
N VAL A 111 -8.06 15.97 -10.92
CA VAL A 111 -6.68 15.59 -10.59
C VAL A 111 -5.69 16.64 -11.05
N HIS A 112 -4.96 17.23 -10.11
CA HIS A 112 -3.87 18.15 -10.36
C HIS A 112 -2.53 17.53 -9.97
N LEU A 113 -1.57 17.56 -10.90
CA LEU A 113 -0.22 17.08 -10.62
C LEU A 113 0.60 18.22 -10.00
N ILE A 114 1.36 17.88 -8.97
CA ILE A 114 2.53 18.67 -8.59
C ILE A 114 3.69 18.08 -9.41
N GLU A 115 3.91 18.68 -10.57
CA GLU A 115 4.88 18.22 -11.56
C GLU A 115 6.29 18.19 -10.97
N ALA A 116 7.06 17.17 -11.34
CA ALA A 116 8.44 17.01 -10.92
C ALA A 116 9.35 16.54 -12.05
N ASP A 117 10.61 16.91 -11.98
CA ASP A 117 11.66 16.25 -12.75
C ASP A 117 11.95 14.87 -12.13
N TRP A 118 11.64 13.79 -12.84
CA TRP A 118 11.84 12.40 -12.38
C TRP A 118 13.29 12.07 -11.99
N ARG A 119 14.22 12.99 -12.18
CA ARG A 119 15.63 12.87 -11.76
C ARG A 119 15.95 13.64 -10.49
N ARG A 120 15.09 14.58 -10.08
CA ARG A 120 15.35 15.50 -8.97
C ARG A 120 14.44 15.27 -7.76
N GLY A 121 13.29 14.66 -7.96
CA GLY A 121 12.30 14.44 -6.90
C GLY A 121 11.18 15.49 -6.90
N VAL A 122 10.26 15.31 -5.96
CA VAL A 122 9.10 16.17 -5.82
C VAL A 122 9.46 17.51 -5.21
N ASP A 123 8.77 18.57 -5.65
CA ASP A 123 8.88 19.90 -5.07
C ASP A 123 7.89 20.06 -3.89
N VAL A 124 8.38 19.81 -2.67
CA VAL A 124 7.58 19.98 -1.44
C VAL A 124 7.17 21.43 -1.22
N ALA A 125 7.96 22.41 -1.71
CA ALA A 125 7.60 23.82 -1.62
C ALA A 125 6.43 24.16 -2.56
N ALA A 126 6.39 23.57 -3.77
CA ALA A 126 5.25 23.71 -4.69
C ALA A 126 3.96 23.11 -4.08
N LEU A 127 4.03 21.94 -3.45
CA LEU A 127 2.90 21.38 -2.70
C LEU A 127 2.39 22.35 -1.62
N ARG A 128 3.29 22.86 -0.80
CA ARG A 128 2.94 23.83 0.25
C ARG A 128 2.31 25.09 -0.33
N ALA A 129 2.83 25.61 -1.44
CA ALA A 129 2.27 26.79 -2.11
C ALA A 129 0.85 26.51 -2.63
N ALA A 130 0.63 25.35 -3.28
CA ALA A 130 -0.68 24.93 -3.79
C ALA A 130 -1.72 24.85 -2.68
N LEU A 131 -1.40 24.18 -1.55
CA LEU A 131 -2.31 24.07 -0.41
C LEU A 131 -2.55 25.42 0.29
N THR A 132 -1.54 26.28 0.36
CA THR A 132 -1.70 27.65 0.94
C THR A 132 -2.61 28.51 0.06
N ALA A 133 -2.59 28.33 -1.24
CA ALA A 133 -3.43 29.05 -2.20
C ALA A 133 -4.89 28.56 -2.19
N ASP A 134 -5.12 27.29 -1.81
CA ASP A 134 -6.46 26.68 -1.73
C ASP A 134 -7.21 27.06 -0.46
N ARG A 135 -7.60 28.32 -0.38
CA ARG A 135 -8.33 28.87 0.80
C ARG A 135 -9.75 28.31 0.96
N ALA A 136 -10.33 27.80 -0.10
CA ALA A 136 -11.65 27.18 -0.11
C ALA A 136 -11.62 25.74 0.41
N HIS A 137 -10.42 25.16 0.56
CA HIS A 137 -10.21 23.76 0.90
C HIS A 137 -10.90 22.82 -0.10
N ASP A 138 -10.76 23.13 -1.39
CA ASP A 138 -11.30 22.31 -2.47
C ASP A 138 -10.51 21.03 -2.64
N VAL A 139 -9.21 21.05 -2.35
CA VAL A 139 -8.35 19.86 -2.34
C VAL A 139 -8.75 18.93 -1.20
N LYS A 140 -9.22 17.72 -1.55
CA LYS A 140 -9.66 16.69 -0.57
C LYS A 140 -8.58 15.73 -0.18
N ALA A 141 -7.62 15.48 -1.09
CA ALA A 141 -6.51 14.57 -0.79
C ALA A 141 -5.22 14.99 -1.49
N VAL A 142 -4.09 14.62 -0.85
CA VAL A 142 -2.75 14.62 -1.42
C VAL A 142 -2.32 13.16 -1.54
N CYS A 143 -1.89 12.74 -2.73
CA CYS A 143 -1.43 11.37 -3.01
C CYS A 143 0.08 11.37 -3.29
N ALA A 144 0.82 10.44 -2.66
CA ALA A 144 2.25 10.28 -2.84
C ALA A 144 2.63 8.80 -2.96
N VAL A 145 3.54 8.46 -3.87
CA VAL A 145 4.15 7.13 -3.97
C VAL A 145 5.46 7.16 -3.22
N HIS A 146 5.55 6.46 -2.07
CA HIS A 146 6.72 6.51 -1.18
C HIS A 146 8.01 6.05 -1.87
N ASN A 147 7.94 4.96 -2.63
CA ASN A 147 9.04 4.52 -3.49
C ASN A 147 8.53 4.30 -4.91
N GLU A 148 8.93 5.16 -5.82
CA GLU A 148 8.56 5.05 -7.23
C GLU A 148 9.44 3.99 -7.92
N THR A 149 8.85 2.89 -8.29
CA THR A 149 9.55 1.76 -8.89
C THR A 149 10.20 2.10 -10.22
N ALA A 150 9.56 2.95 -11.03
CA ALA A 150 10.06 3.28 -12.38
C ALA A 150 11.32 4.15 -12.35
N THR A 151 11.48 4.99 -11.34
CA THR A 151 12.63 5.91 -11.21
C THR A 151 13.61 5.50 -10.12
N GLY A 152 13.20 4.65 -9.18
CA GLY A 152 13.94 4.31 -7.97
C GLY A 152 13.95 5.45 -6.94
N MET A 153 13.08 6.43 -7.09
CA MET A 153 12.98 7.60 -6.23
C MET A 153 12.22 7.27 -4.94
N MET A 154 12.78 7.64 -3.81
CA MET A 154 12.10 7.63 -2.51
C MET A 154 11.66 9.03 -2.15
N LEU A 155 10.37 9.21 -1.86
CA LEU A 155 9.83 10.49 -1.42
C LEU A 155 9.98 10.70 0.09
N PRO A 156 10.30 11.93 0.54
CA PRO A 156 10.42 12.27 1.95
C PRO A 156 9.02 12.47 2.56
N ILE A 157 8.37 11.38 2.96
CA ILE A 157 6.97 11.38 3.41
C ILE A 157 6.75 12.24 4.67
N ASP A 158 7.70 12.24 5.58
CA ASP A 158 7.69 13.08 6.78
C ASP A 158 7.78 14.58 6.44
N GLU A 159 8.63 14.98 5.49
CA GLU A 159 8.71 16.37 5.02
C GLU A 159 7.42 16.80 4.29
N ILE A 160 6.85 15.90 3.46
CA ILE A 160 5.57 16.13 2.79
C ILE A 160 4.46 16.32 3.84
N ARG A 161 4.41 15.47 4.88
CA ARG A 161 3.46 15.63 5.98
C ARG A 161 3.66 16.96 6.71
N ALA A 162 4.90 17.32 7.01
CA ALA A 162 5.21 18.60 7.65
C ALA A 162 4.78 19.80 6.80
N ALA A 163 4.92 19.73 5.48
CA ALA A 163 4.45 20.77 4.56
C ALA A 163 2.92 20.91 4.56
N ILE A 164 2.17 19.79 4.59
CA ILE A 164 0.71 19.81 4.72
C ILE A 164 0.31 20.41 6.08
N ASP A 165 0.91 19.96 7.18
CA ASP A 165 0.62 20.46 8.54
C ASP A 165 0.89 21.96 8.67
N ALA A 166 1.96 22.47 8.05
CA ALA A 166 2.33 23.87 8.09
C ALA A 166 1.31 24.80 7.42
N THR A 167 0.46 24.29 6.53
CA THR A 167 -0.63 25.07 5.90
C THR A 167 -1.92 25.05 6.71
N GLY A 168 -2.05 24.14 7.68
CA GLY A 168 -3.32 23.88 8.37
C GLY A 168 -4.40 23.29 7.48
N HIS A 169 -4.06 22.82 6.26
CA HIS A 169 -5.02 22.34 5.29
C HIS A 169 -5.61 20.97 5.69
N PRO A 170 -6.97 20.79 5.60
CA PRO A 170 -7.63 19.58 6.06
C PRO A 170 -7.52 18.38 5.12
N ALA A 171 -6.88 18.49 3.96
CA ALA A 171 -6.75 17.41 2.99
C ALA A 171 -6.25 16.10 3.64
N LEU A 172 -6.77 14.99 3.15
CA LEU A 172 -6.26 13.66 3.50
C LEU A 172 -4.87 13.47 2.89
N PHE A 173 -4.02 12.70 3.58
CA PHE A 173 -2.73 12.30 3.02
C PHE A 173 -2.75 10.79 2.74
N LEU A 174 -2.70 10.42 1.46
CA LEU A 174 -2.71 9.06 0.95
C LEU A 174 -1.31 8.68 0.47
N VAL A 175 -0.79 7.56 0.94
CA VAL A 175 0.57 7.12 0.59
C VAL A 175 0.56 5.69 0.04
N ASP A 176 1.11 5.51 -1.14
CA ASP A 176 1.42 4.18 -1.69
C ASP A 176 2.74 3.69 -1.11
N THR A 177 2.68 2.53 -0.48
CA THR A 177 3.85 1.83 0.07
C THR A 177 4.07 0.46 -0.59
N ILE A 178 3.45 0.18 -1.73
CA ILE A 178 3.49 -1.15 -2.35
C ILE A 178 4.92 -1.63 -2.52
N SER A 179 5.83 -0.80 -3.00
CA SER A 179 7.23 -1.19 -3.22
C SER A 179 8.18 -0.84 -2.08
N SER A 180 7.74 -0.06 -1.09
CA SER A 180 8.57 0.39 0.04
C SER A 180 8.36 -0.40 1.33
N LEU A 181 7.13 -0.88 1.58
CA LEU A 181 6.78 -1.52 2.84
C LEU A 181 7.59 -2.81 3.06
N GLY A 182 8.18 -2.94 4.25
CA GLY A 182 9.07 -4.05 4.57
C GLY A 182 10.46 -3.93 3.92
N SER A 183 10.79 -2.77 3.34
CA SER A 183 12.10 -2.48 2.75
C SER A 183 12.66 -1.12 3.15
N LEU A 184 11.79 -0.13 3.26
CA LEU A 184 12.12 1.23 3.72
C LEU A 184 11.40 1.52 5.04
N ASP A 185 11.93 2.45 5.82
CA ASP A 185 11.25 2.93 7.02
C ASP A 185 9.95 3.62 6.65
N PHE A 186 8.87 3.24 7.30
CA PHE A 186 7.55 3.83 7.11
C PHE A 186 6.77 3.81 8.42
N ARG A 187 6.31 4.97 8.87
CA ARG A 187 5.72 5.19 10.19
C ARG A 187 4.34 5.82 10.05
N MET A 188 3.34 4.98 9.79
CA MET A 188 2.00 5.46 9.48
C MET A 188 1.42 6.41 10.54
N ASP A 189 1.49 6.02 11.82
CA ASP A 189 0.90 6.81 12.90
C ASP A 189 1.72 8.07 13.20
N GLU A 190 3.06 7.96 13.26
CA GLU A 190 3.95 9.08 13.53
C GLU A 190 3.85 10.16 12.44
N TRP A 191 3.82 9.73 11.18
CA TRP A 191 3.68 10.63 10.03
C TRP A 191 2.23 10.99 9.71
N LYS A 192 1.27 10.62 10.56
CA LYS A 192 -0.16 10.96 10.45
C LYS A 192 -0.70 10.70 9.04
N ILE A 193 -0.45 9.53 8.50
CA ILE A 193 -0.95 9.11 7.19
C ILE A 193 -2.43 8.75 7.34
N ASP A 194 -3.30 9.33 6.50
CA ASP A 194 -4.74 9.09 6.56
C ASP A 194 -5.16 7.80 5.86
N CYS A 195 -4.47 7.44 4.76
CA CYS A 195 -4.64 6.15 4.12
C CYS A 195 -3.31 5.67 3.53
N VAL A 196 -2.91 4.47 3.88
CA VAL A 196 -1.77 3.79 3.25
C VAL A 196 -2.28 2.69 2.32
N VAL A 197 -1.62 2.53 1.19
CA VAL A 197 -1.86 1.44 0.23
C VAL A 197 -0.67 0.49 0.26
N GLY A 198 -0.92 -0.80 0.46
CA GLY A 198 0.10 -1.84 0.52
C GLY A 198 -0.23 -3.07 -0.32
N GLY A 199 0.80 -3.84 -0.64
CA GLY A 199 0.67 -5.07 -1.41
C GLY A 199 1.61 -6.17 -0.95
N GLY A 200 1.16 -7.42 -1.05
CA GLY A 200 1.89 -8.59 -0.54
C GLY A 200 3.10 -9.01 -1.38
N GLN A 201 3.12 -8.68 -2.68
CA GLN A 201 4.06 -9.25 -3.65
C GLN A 201 5.44 -8.57 -3.70
N LYS A 202 5.75 -7.70 -2.75
CA LYS A 202 7.02 -6.96 -2.61
C LYS A 202 7.71 -7.33 -1.30
N GLY A 203 7.97 -6.38 -0.41
CA GLY A 203 8.66 -6.62 0.85
C GLY A 203 7.94 -7.58 1.82
N LEU A 204 6.65 -7.83 1.62
CA LEU A 204 5.93 -8.87 2.35
C LEU A 204 6.08 -10.28 1.73
N MET A 205 6.87 -10.45 0.69
CA MET A 205 7.34 -11.73 0.16
C MET A 205 6.24 -12.74 -0.20
N LEU A 206 5.03 -12.28 -0.55
CA LEU A 206 3.90 -13.11 -0.99
C LEU A 206 3.82 -13.21 -2.52
N PRO A 207 3.07 -14.17 -3.08
CA PRO A 207 2.57 -14.05 -4.45
C PRO A 207 1.69 -12.81 -4.64
N THR A 208 1.53 -12.39 -5.90
CA THR A 208 0.53 -11.36 -6.23
C THR A 208 -0.89 -11.88 -5.96
N GLY A 209 -1.77 -11.05 -5.42
CA GLY A 209 -3.17 -11.40 -5.17
C GLY A 209 -3.70 -10.96 -3.82
N MET A 210 -2.85 -10.38 -2.97
CA MET A 210 -3.26 -9.75 -1.71
C MET A 210 -2.75 -8.33 -1.65
N SER A 211 -3.65 -7.39 -1.42
CA SER A 211 -3.34 -5.99 -1.12
C SER A 211 -4.18 -5.51 0.05
N PHE A 212 -3.89 -4.33 0.57
CA PHE A 212 -4.60 -3.79 1.72
C PHE A 212 -4.49 -2.27 1.77
N THR A 213 -5.39 -1.66 2.56
CA THR A 213 -5.26 -0.28 3.01
C THR A 213 -5.20 -0.22 4.52
N GLY A 214 -4.30 0.63 5.05
CA GLY A 214 -4.34 1.09 6.43
C GLY A 214 -5.04 2.44 6.47
N VAL A 215 -5.96 2.65 7.41
CA VAL A 215 -6.85 3.82 7.42
C VAL A 215 -6.93 4.43 8.80
N SER A 216 -6.64 5.75 8.91
CA SER A 216 -6.75 6.51 10.15
C SER A 216 -8.20 6.80 10.52
N GLU A 217 -8.44 7.22 11.77
CA GLU A 217 -9.76 7.70 12.19
C GLU A 217 -10.26 8.89 11.33
N LYS A 218 -9.35 9.77 10.88
CA LYS A 218 -9.68 10.86 9.95
C LYS A 218 -10.09 10.29 8.58
N GLY A 219 -9.41 9.25 8.09
CA GLY A 219 -9.78 8.53 6.88
C GLY A 219 -11.17 7.87 7.01
N LEU A 220 -11.45 7.20 8.15
CA LEU A 220 -12.78 6.63 8.39
C LEU A 220 -13.88 7.69 8.50
N ALA A 221 -13.58 8.85 9.06
CA ALA A 221 -14.53 9.97 9.07
C ALA A 221 -14.86 10.45 7.64
N ALA A 222 -13.85 10.54 6.77
CA ALA A 222 -14.05 10.89 5.35
C ALA A 222 -14.85 9.79 4.60
N HIS A 223 -14.59 8.50 4.89
CA HIS A 223 -15.35 7.39 4.32
C HIS A 223 -16.88 7.54 4.51
N ASN A 224 -17.31 8.02 5.67
CA ASN A 224 -18.75 8.19 5.96
C ASN A 224 -19.45 9.20 5.05
N THR A 225 -18.71 10.08 4.40
CA THR A 225 -19.24 11.14 3.52
C THR A 225 -18.90 10.94 2.05
N ALA A 226 -17.98 10.01 1.73
CA ALA A 226 -17.55 9.70 0.37
C ALA A 226 -18.67 9.09 -0.46
N LYS A 227 -18.80 9.54 -1.73
CA LYS A 227 -19.91 9.20 -2.63
C LYS A 227 -19.50 8.48 -3.90
N LEU A 228 -18.23 8.22 -4.15
CA LEU A 228 -17.81 7.36 -5.25
C LEU A 228 -18.45 5.98 -5.09
N LYS A 229 -18.92 5.41 -6.20
CA LYS A 229 -19.60 4.10 -6.20
C LYS A 229 -18.59 3.01 -5.85
N ARG A 230 -18.93 2.16 -4.90
CA ARG A 230 -18.13 1.02 -4.47
C ARG A 230 -19.06 -0.07 -3.94
N PHE A 231 -18.64 -1.31 -4.00
CA PHE A 231 -19.29 -2.45 -3.34
C PHE A 231 -18.24 -3.45 -2.85
N TYR A 232 -17.40 -3.98 -3.76
CA TYR A 232 -16.41 -4.99 -3.41
C TYR A 232 -15.32 -4.46 -2.44
N PHE A 233 -15.03 -3.17 -2.51
CA PHE A 233 -14.05 -2.49 -1.66
C PHE A 233 -14.69 -1.63 -0.54
N ASP A 234 -15.99 -1.76 -0.28
CA ASP A 234 -16.68 -0.91 0.68
C ASP A 234 -16.30 -1.26 2.13
N TRP A 235 -15.60 -0.36 2.81
CA TRP A 235 -15.14 -0.56 4.18
C TRP A 235 -16.29 -0.72 5.18
N SER A 236 -17.43 -0.05 4.99
CA SER A 236 -18.60 -0.23 5.85
C SER A 236 -19.13 -1.64 5.79
N LEU A 237 -19.21 -2.24 4.57
CA LEU A 237 -19.61 -3.62 4.40
C LEU A 237 -18.56 -4.59 4.96
N MET A 238 -17.27 -4.28 4.79
CA MET A 238 -16.17 -5.09 5.31
C MET A 238 -16.17 -5.11 6.84
N MET A 239 -16.42 -3.96 7.51
CA MET A 239 -16.49 -3.88 8.96
C MET A 239 -17.64 -4.70 9.57
N GLN A 240 -18.69 -4.99 8.79
CA GLN A 240 -19.82 -5.84 9.22
C GLN A 240 -19.53 -7.33 9.06
N ARG A 241 -18.44 -7.73 8.40
CA ARG A 241 -18.10 -9.13 8.14
C ARG A 241 -17.26 -9.71 9.28
N PRO A 242 -17.29 -11.05 9.47
CA PRO A 242 -16.32 -11.73 10.33
C PRO A 242 -14.89 -11.31 9.94
N HIS A 243 -14.06 -11.08 10.93
CA HIS A 243 -12.68 -10.62 10.76
C HIS A 243 -12.53 -9.25 10.08
N LYS A 244 -13.61 -8.46 9.96
CA LYS A 244 -13.60 -7.10 9.38
C LYS A 244 -12.83 -7.01 8.05
N SER A 245 -13.07 -7.99 7.19
CA SER A 245 -12.33 -8.08 5.94
C SER A 245 -13.25 -8.45 4.79
N PHE A 246 -12.83 -8.98 3.80
CA PHE A 246 -13.34 -9.40 2.51
C PHE A 246 -14.86 -9.41 2.30
N ILE A 247 -15.28 -8.81 1.21
CA ILE A 247 -16.58 -9.09 0.64
C ILE A 247 -16.41 -10.31 -0.27
N GLY A 248 -16.82 -11.48 0.23
CA GLY A 248 -16.62 -12.76 -0.45
C GLY A 248 -15.71 -13.71 0.34
N THR A 249 -15.10 -14.65 -0.36
CA THR A 249 -14.27 -15.69 0.26
C THR A 249 -12.87 -15.19 0.58
N LEU A 250 -12.40 -15.48 1.78
CA LEU A 250 -11.03 -15.18 2.20
C LEU A 250 -10.02 -16.09 1.50
N PRO A 251 -8.86 -15.56 1.09
CA PRO A 251 -7.77 -16.36 0.53
C PRO A 251 -6.93 -16.99 1.64
N THR A 252 -7.42 -18.08 2.25
CA THR A 252 -6.80 -18.70 3.44
C THR A 252 -5.32 -19.01 3.25
N SER A 253 -4.93 -19.57 2.11
CA SER A 253 -3.52 -19.85 1.79
C SER A 253 -2.63 -18.61 1.78
N MET A 254 -3.16 -17.46 1.35
CA MET A 254 -2.41 -16.19 1.39
C MET A 254 -2.17 -15.73 2.83
N PHE A 255 -3.12 -15.97 3.74
CA PHE A 255 -2.94 -15.64 5.16
C PHE A 255 -1.93 -16.55 5.84
N TYR A 256 -1.86 -17.84 5.50
CA TYR A 256 -0.78 -18.71 5.96
C TYR A 256 0.59 -18.20 5.52
N GLY A 257 0.70 -17.79 4.25
CA GLY A 257 1.92 -17.17 3.73
C GLY A 257 2.25 -15.85 4.42
N LEU A 258 1.24 -14.99 4.66
CA LEU A 258 1.43 -13.70 5.31
C LEU A 258 1.88 -13.86 6.77
N GLN A 259 1.30 -14.81 7.52
CA GLN A 259 1.73 -15.14 8.87
C GLN A 259 3.22 -15.52 8.90
N GLU A 260 3.68 -16.38 7.99
CA GLU A 260 5.09 -16.75 7.90
C GLU A 260 5.96 -15.57 7.45
N SER A 261 5.51 -14.77 6.51
CA SER A 261 6.23 -13.57 6.06
C SER A 261 6.47 -12.58 7.20
N VAL A 262 5.42 -12.24 7.96
CA VAL A 262 5.58 -11.31 9.09
C VAL A 262 6.41 -11.92 10.23
N ARG A 263 6.36 -13.24 10.42
CA ARG A 263 7.24 -13.95 11.36
C ARG A 263 8.71 -13.78 10.98
N LEU A 264 9.06 -13.94 9.70
CA LEU A 264 10.43 -13.74 9.20
C LEU A 264 10.91 -12.30 9.42
N ILE A 265 10.06 -11.31 9.14
CA ILE A 265 10.39 -9.88 9.38
C ILE A 265 10.60 -9.61 10.88
N GLN A 266 9.75 -10.18 11.75
CA GLN A 266 9.89 -10.03 13.20
C GLN A 266 11.12 -10.72 13.76
N GLU A 267 11.47 -11.91 13.24
CA GLU A 267 12.66 -12.66 13.64
C GLU A 267 13.96 -11.92 13.29
N GLU A 268 14.06 -11.33 12.09
CA GLU A 268 15.19 -10.47 11.71
C GLU A 268 15.17 -9.14 12.48
N GLY A 269 13.98 -8.65 12.82
CA GLY A 269 13.73 -7.32 13.39
C GLY A 269 13.56 -6.26 12.29
N LEU A 270 12.46 -5.49 12.36
CA LEU A 270 12.10 -4.53 11.31
C LEU A 270 13.23 -3.52 11.01
N SER A 271 13.91 -3.00 12.03
CA SER A 271 15.06 -2.10 11.85
C SER A 271 16.21 -2.77 11.08
N ASN A 272 16.52 -4.03 11.39
CA ASN A 272 17.58 -4.77 10.68
C ASN A 272 17.23 -5.04 9.22
N VAL A 273 15.95 -5.32 8.94
CA VAL A 273 15.43 -5.48 7.57
C VAL A 273 15.63 -4.17 6.80
N ILE A 274 15.25 -3.03 7.37
CA ILE A 274 15.41 -1.70 6.76
C ILE A 274 16.88 -1.39 6.51
N ASP A 275 17.73 -1.60 7.51
CA ASP A 275 19.18 -1.36 7.40
C ASP A 275 19.83 -2.22 6.32
N ARG A 276 19.40 -3.50 6.21
CA ARG A 276 19.87 -4.41 5.15
C ARG A 276 19.50 -3.88 3.77
N HIS A 277 18.26 -3.46 3.57
CA HIS A 277 17.80 -2.90 2.29
C HIS A 277 18.50 -1.58 1.97
N THR A 278 18.71 -0.72 2.95
CA THR A 278 19.48 0.54 2.78
C THR A 278 20.89 0.28 2.29
N ARG A 279 21.61 -0.68 2.91
CA ARG A 279 22.97 -1.06 2.47
C ARG A 279 22.98 -1.64 1.06
N LEU A 280 21.99 -2.50 0.71
CA LEU A 280 21.89 -3.09 -0.63
C LEU A 280 21.56 -2.04 -1.69
N ALA A 281 20.65 -1.11 -1.39
CA ALA A 281 20.31 -0.01 -2.27
C ALA A 281 21.52 0.93 -2.52
N GLU A 282 22.27 1.23 -1.48
CA GLU A 282 23.48 2.05 -1.61
C GLU A 282 24.56 1.33 -2.44
N ALA A 283 24.76 0.04 -2.22
CA ALA A 283 25.69 -0.75 -3.03
C ALA A 283 25.30 -0.80 -4.53
N THR A 284 23.99 -0.79 -4.82
CA THR A 284 23.49 -0.79 -6.21
C THR A 284 23.69 0.57 -6.89
N ARG A 285 23.65 1.68 -6.13
CA ARG A 285 23.85 3.04 -6.67
C ARG A 285 25.32 3.36 -6.97
N ARG A 286 26.27 2.71 -6.31
CA ARG A 286 27.73 2.87 -6.51
C ARG A 286 28.25 2.03 -7.66
#